data_806c92b3494f2834e339cc0dda8ed243
#
_entry.id   806c92b3494f2834e339cc0dda8ed243
#
_cell.length_a   1.000
_cell.length_b   1.000
_cell.length_c   1.000
_cell.angle_alpha   90.00
_cell.angle_beta   90.00
_cell.angle_gamma   90.00
#
_symmetry.space_group_name_H-M   'P 1'
#
loop_
_entity.id
_entity.type
_entity.pdbx_description
1 polymer ?
#
loop_
_entity_poly.entity_id
_entity_poly.type
_entity_poly.pdbx_seq_one_letter_code
_entity_poly.pdbx_strand_id
1 'polypeptide(L)'
;MKQFIFSIVLGCLMQLTAQKAVAQEQVIMAQTQTADEEQAADTVITRYDRRIHRMRKHWESLIPTQSIIQYAGNMGLISIGMGWDYGKHRQWETDLLIGYLPKFQSRRGKLTMTLKGTFIPWNVSLPRDFFLEPLTCGLYINTVYGHEFWSRQPGRYPDKYYEALSTKARINVFLGQRIGVYVPHSRRKFVKEIRLFYEVSTCDLYIRSMIQDSDVSLWDILGLSLGMKFQLF
;
A
#
# COMPACT_ATOMS: atom_id res chain seq x y z
N MET A 1 21.17 -33.61 -81.43
CA MET A 1 20.08 -32.68 -81.09
C MET A 1 19.54 -32.85 -79.67
N LYS A 2 19.22 -34.07 -79.16
CA LYS A 2 18.64 -34.25 -77.80
C LYS A 2 19.52 -33.79 -76.65
N GLN A 3 20.83 -33.95 -76.74
CA GLN A 3 21.73 -33.51 -75.67
C GLN A 3 21.85 -31.96 -75.55
N PHE A 4 21.73 -31.26 -76.66
CA PHE A 4 21.81 -29.78 -76.69
C PHE A 4 20.58 -29.12 -76.04
N ILE A 5 19.42 -29.71 -76.27
CA ILE A 5 18.17 -29.22 -75.68
C ILE A 5 18.16 -29.47 -74.18
N PHE A 6 18.66 -30.61 -73.70
CA PHE A 6 18.77 -30.94 -72.26
C PHE A 6 19.69 -29.95 -71.51
N SER A 7 20.83 -29.58 -72.13
CA SER A 7 21.76 -28.61 -71.54
C SER A 7 21.17 -27.20 -71.36
N ILE A 8 20.38 -26.78 -72.38
CA ILE A 8 19.70 -25.47 -72.34
C ILE A 8 18.57 -25.46 -71.28
N VAL A 9 17.79 -26.53 -71.18
CA VAL A 9 16.74 -26.64 -70.17
C VAL A 9 17.31 -26.70 -68.78
N LEU A 10 18.41 -27.41 -68.54
CA LEU A 10 19.08 -27.47 -67.26
C LEU A 10 19.67 -26.10 -66.85
N GLY A 11 20.24 -25.35 -67.79
CA GLY A 11 20.73 -23.99 -67.58
C GLY A 11 19.63 -23.00 -67.22
N CYS A 12 18.48 -23.08 -67.88
CA CYS A 12 17.29 -22.25 -67.54
C CYS A 12 16.71 -22.58 -66.16
N LEU A 13 16.68 -23.88 -65.81
CA LEU A 13 16.25 -24.28 -64.46
C LEU A 13 17.17 -23.79 -63.35
N MET A 14 18.47 -23.85 -63.57
CA MET A 14 19.46 -23.31 -62.62
C MET A 14 19.36 -21.78 -62.47
N GLN A 15 19.09 -21.05 -63.55
CA GLN A 15 18.89 -19.58 -63.47
C GLN A 15 17.60 -19.22 -62.74
N LEU A 16 16.51 -19.98 -62.97
CA LEU A 16 15.25 -19.78 -62.29
C LEU A 16 15.33 -20.04 -60.78
N THR A 17 16.11 -21.05 -60.35
CA THR A 17 16.33 -21.34 -58.95
C THR A 17 17.22 -20.29 -58.27
N ALA A 18 18.26 -19.79 -58.95
CA ALA A 18 19.09 -18.71 -58.47
C ALA A 18 18.31 -17.38 -58.31
N GLN A 19 17.45 -17.04 -59.25
CA GLN A 19 16.61 -15.84 -59.14
C GLN A 19 15.58 -15.95 -58.00
N LYS A 20 15.02 -17.11 -57.76
CA LYS A 20 14.12 -17.34 -56.60
C LYS A 20 14.85 -17.23 -55.27
N ALA A 21 16.09 -17.73 -55.18
CA ALA A 21 16.89 -17.62 -53.97
C ALA A 21 17.24 -16.16 -53.63
N VAL A 22 17.64 -15.38 -54.64
CA VAL A 22 17.95 -13.93 -54.46
C VAL A 22 16.69 -13.14 -54.08
N ALA A 23 15.56 -13.42 -54.72
CA ALA A 23 14.29 -12.78 -54.38
C ALA A 23 13.83 -13.10 -52.93
N GLN A 24 14.05 -14.35 -52.51
CA GLN A 24 13.69 -14.78 -51.17
C GLN A 24 14.60 -14.14 -50.09
N GLU A 25 15.87 -13.98 -50.41
CA GLU A 25 16.86 -13.28 -49.55
C GLU A 25 16.53 -11.80 -49.40
N GLN A 26 16.12 -11.13 -50.49
CA GLN A 26 15.69 -9.73 -50.44
C GLN A 26 14.39 -9.54 -49.63
N VAL A 27 13.43 -10.47 -49.71
CA VAL A 27 12.22 -10.42 -48.87
C VAL A 27 12.56 -10.61 -47.39
N ILE A 28 13.45 -11.54 -47.08
CA ILE A 28 13.89 -11.77 -45.72
C ILE A 28 14.63 -10.52 -45.14
N MET A 29 15.51 -9.93 -45.90
CA MET A 29 16.20 -8.70 -45.47
C MET A 29 15.21 -7.53 -45.30
N ALA A 30 14.25 -7.36 -46.19
CA ALA A 30 13.23 -6.33 -46.02
C ALA A 30 12.37 -6.54 -44.81
N GLN A 31 12.01 -7.78 -44.49
CA GLN A 31 11.22 -8.13 -43.29
C GLN A 31 12.04 -7.92 -42.01
N THR A 32 13.34 -8.20 -42.04
CA THR A 32 14.24 -7.97 -40.88
C THR A 32 14.42 -6.46 -40.64
N GLN A 33 14.61 -5.66 -41.71
CA GLN A 33 14.69 -4.21 -41.59
C GLN A 33 13.43 -3.56 -41.04
N THR A 34 12.24 -4.00 -41.50
CA THR A 34 10.98 -3.49 -40.94
C THR A 34 10.75 -3.90 -39.48
N ALA A 35 11.15 -5.11 -39.09
CA ALA A 35 11.10 -5.55 -37.71
C ALA A 35 12.07 -4.79 -36.80
N ASP A 36 13.27 -4.49 -37.30
CA ASP A 36 14.27 -3.69 -36.56
C ASP A 36 13.86 -2.21 -36.43
N GLU A 37 13.22 -1.64 -37.48
CA GLU A 37 12.67 -0.29 -37.43
C GLU A 37 11.46 -0.18 -36.50
N GLU A 38 10.57 -1.17 -36.47
CA GLU A 38 9.42 -1.23 -35.58
C GLU A 38 9.88 -1.42 -34.12
N GLN A 39 10.90 -2.24 -33.89
CA GLN A 39 11.53 -2.41 -32.57
C GLN A 39 12.32 -1.19 -32.13
N ALA A 40 12.98 -0.46 -33.02
CA ALA A 40 13.66 0.78 -32.73
C ALA A 40 12.68 1.95 -32.47
N ALA A 41 11.53 1.97 -33.14
CA ALA A 41 10.47 2.95 -32.89
C ALA A 41 9.83 2.76 -31.51
N ASP A 42 9.71 1.52 -31.03
CA ASP A 42 9.16 1.19 -29.70
C ASP A 42 10.16 1.51 -28.54
N THR A 43 11.45 1.71 -28.87
CA THR A 43 12.51 1.95 -27.85
C THR A 43 12.78 3.44 -27.62
N VAL A 44 12.28 4.35 -28.42
CA VAL A 44 12.41 5.79 -28.18
C VAL A 44 11.35 6.25 -27.19
N ILE A 45 11.51 5.89 -25.91
CA ILE A 45 10.72 6.46 -24.81
C ILE A 45 10.93 7.98 -24.82
N THR A 46 9.99 8.70 -25.37
CA THR A 46 10.03 10.16 -25.42
C THR A 46 9.98 10.76 -24.02
N ARG A 47 10.41 12.03 -23.85
CA ARG A 47 10.25 12.73 -22.58
C ARG A 47 8.78 12.79 -22.13
N TYR A 48 7.87 12.76 -23.08
CA TYR A 48 6.42 12.73 -22.87
C TYR A 48 6.00 11.39 -22.24
N ASP A 49 6.43 10.25 -22.81
CA ASP A 49 6.10 8.92 -22.30
C ASP A 49 6.65 8.70 -20.90
N ARG A 50 7.88 9.14 -20.62
CA ARG A 50 8.45 9.13 -19.26
C ARG A 50 7.62 9.96 -18.28
N ARG A 51 7.03 11.07 -18.71
CA ARG A 51 6.17 11.92 -17.88
C ARG A 51 4.83 11.23 -17.61
N ILE A 52 4.22 10.61 -18.62
CA ILE A 52 2.98 9.83 -18.48
C ILE A 52 3.19 8.62 -17.57
N HIS A 53 4.26 7.83 -17.79
CA HIS A 53 4.58 6.70 -16.92
C HIS A 53 4.79 7.13 -15.47
N ARG A 54 5.46 8.25 -15.22
CA ARG A 54 5.63 8.81 -13.88
C ARG A 54 4.30 9.23 -13.27
N MET A 55 3.45 9.93 -14.01
CA MET A 55 2.12 10.30 -13.55
C MET A 55 1.26 9.08 -13.25
N ARG A 56 1.22 8.10 -14.16
CA ARG A 56 0.49 6.85 -13.94
C ARG A 56 0.94 6.15 -12.67
N LYS A 57 2.25 6.00 -12.47
CA LYS A 57 2.82 5.41 -11.26
C LYS A 57 2.42 6.16 -9.98
N HIS A 58 2.37 7.49 -10.02
CA HIS A 58 1.89 8.28 -8.89
C HIS A 58 0.37 8.08 -8.63
N TRP A 59 -0.44 7.98 -9.67
CA TRP A 59 -1.86 7.69 -9.50
C TRP A 59 -2.10 6.27 -8.98
N GLU A 60 -1.38 5.30 -9.47
CA GLU A 60 -1.42 3.91 -8.98
C GLU A 60 -1.01 3.82 -7.51
N SER A 61 -0.05 4.61 -7.07
CA SER A 61 0.37 4.64 -5.65
C SER A 61 -0.65 5.27 -4.71
N LEU A 62 -1.66 5.99 -5.20
CA LEU A 62 -2.77 6.52 -4.40
C LEU A 62 -3.89 5.49 -4.18
N ILE A 63 -3.90 4.40 -4.93
CA ILE A 63 -4.88 3.33 -4.75
C ILE A 63 -4.54 2.59 -3.45
N PRO A 64 -5.48 2.52 -2.48
CA PRO A 64 -5.24 1.84 -1.23
C PRO A 64 -5.04 0.33 -1.47
N THR A 65 -4.00 -0.22 -0.87
CA THR A 65 -3.64 -1.63 -1.00
C THR A 65 -4.37 -2.51 0.01
N GLN A 66 -4.88 -1.92 1.09
CA GLN A 66 -5.55 -2.65 2.16
C GLN A 66 -6.76 -1.90 2.71
N SER A 67 -7.74 -2.67 3.21
CA SER A 67 -8.89 -2.21 3.97
C SER A 67 -8.78 -2.66 5.43
N ILE A 68 -9.27 -1.82 6.35
CA ILE A 68 -9.07 -2.02 7.78
C ILE A 68 -10.41 -1.85 8.50
N ILE A 69 -10.68 -2.74 9.44
CA ILE A 69 -11.77 -2.61 10.41
C ILE A 69 -11.16 -2.81 11.79
N GLN A 70 -11.37 -1.85 12.67
CA GLN A 70 -10.81 -1.86 14.03
C GLN A 70 -11.89 -1.55 15.05
N TYR A 71 -11.84 -2.27 16.16
CA TYR A 71 -12.73 -2.11 17.31
C TYR A 71 -11.94 -1.60 18.51
N ALA A 72 -12.53 -0.68 19.25
CA ALA A 72 -11.97 -0.07 20.46
C ALA A 72 -10.65 0.71 20.21
N GLY A 73 -9.91 0.95 21.26
CA GLY A 73 -8.73 1.82 21.25
C GLY A 73 -9.11 3.30 21.32
N ASN A 74 -8.10 4.16 21.24
CA ASN A 74 -8.28 5.60 21.33
C ASN A 74 -8.81 6.25 20.03
N MET A 75 -9.21 5.45 19.03
CA MET A 75 -9.66 5.91 17.71
C MET A 75 -11.18 5.97 17.56
N GLY A 76 -11.92 5.38 18.50
CA GLY A 76 -13.37 5.25 18.48
C GLY A 76 -13.83 3.84 18.85
N LEU A 77 -15.14 3.62 18.96
CA LEU A 77 -15.67 2.28 19.25
C LEU A 77 -15.49 1.36 18.05
N ILE A 78 -15.84 1.85 16.85
CA ILE A 78 -15.63 1.16 15.58
C ILE A 78 -14.97 2.16 14.63
N SER A 79 -13.89 1.73 13.97
CA SER A 79 -13.18 2.49 12.97
C SER A 79 -13.01 1.65 11.72
N ILE A 80 -13.25 2.27 10.58
CA ILE A 80 -13.01 1.68 9.26
C ILE A 80 -12.02 2.54 8.50
N GLY A 81 -11.22 1.95 7.66
CA GLY A 81 -10.21 2.71 6.94
C GLY A 81 -9.60 1.98 5.77
N MET A 82 -8.68 2.69 5.16
CA MET A 82 -7.87 2.24 4.04
C MET A 82 -6.41 2.46 4.37
N GLY A 83 -5.53 1.63 3.79
CA GLY A 83 -4.11 1.74 4.03
C GLY A 83 -3.28 1.47 2.79
N TRP A 84 -2.04 1.90 2.89
CA TRP A 84 -1.00 1.73 1.89
C TRP A 84 0.19 1.07 2.55
N ASP A 85 0.73 0.05 1.91
CA ASP A 85 1.97 -0.61 2.29
C ASP A 85 3.10 -0.23 1.34
N TYR A 86 4.30 0.00 1.87
CA TYR A 86 5.47 0.41 1.12
C TYR A 86 6.78 -0.08 1.76
N GLY A 87 7.88 0.08 1.02
CA GLY A 87 9.19 -0.43 1.40
C GLY A 87 9.52 -1.78 0.76
N LYS A 88 10.79 -2.18 0.82
CA LYS A 88 11.29 -3.39 0.13
C LYS A 88 10.61 -4.69 0.56
N HIS A 89 10.16 -4.76 1.82
CA HIS A 89 9.52 -5.94 2.42
C HIS A 89 8.16 -5.60 3.02
N ARG A 90 7.48 -4.53 2.53
CA ARG A 90 6.23 -4.03 3.10
C ARG A 90 6.32 -3.73 4.60
N GLN A 91 7.48 -3.22 5.03
CA GLN A 91 7.77 -2.96 6.44
C GLN A 91 7.05 -1.72 6.97
N TRP A 92 6.62 -0.84 6.08
CA TRP A 92 5.94 0.39 6.43
C TRP A 92 4.52 0.38 5.91
N GLU A 93 3.59 0.76 6.76
CA GLU A 93 2.20 0.95 6.41
C GLU A 93 1.72 2.33 6.87
N THR A 94 0.86 2.94 6.07
CA THR A 94 0.14 4.15 6.46
C THR A 94 -1.34 3.90 6.29
N ASP A 95 -2.09 4.08 7.36
CA ASP A 95 -3.51 3.82 7.41
C ASP A 95 -4.28 5.11 7.70
N LEU A 96 -5.37 5.33 6.97
CA LEU A 96 -6.33 6.40 7.20
C LEU A 96 -7.64 5.78 7.66
N LEU A 97 -8.06 6.08 8.91
CA LEU A 97 -9.24 5.52 9.51
C LEU A 97 -10.25 6.62 9.87
N ILE A 98 -11.52 6.29 9.74
CA ILE A 98 -12.65 7.07 10.23
C ILE A 98 -13.34 6.24 11.30
N GLY A 99 -13.41 6.78 12.50
CA GLY A 99 -14.01 6.13 13.65
C GLY A 99 -15.29 6.82 14.12
N TYR A 100 -16.11 6.06 14.82
CA TYR A 100 -17.33 6.55 15.44
C TYR A 100 -17.30 6.31 16.95
N LEU A 101 -17.57 7.37 17.71
CA LEU A 101 -17.75 7.37 19.16
C LEU A 101 -19.25 7.52 19.45
N PRO A 102 -19.92 6.48 19.98
CA PRO A 102 -21.32 6.55 20.30
C PRO A 102 -21.61 7.42 21.54
N LYS A 103 -22.88 7.73 21.75
CA LYS A 103 -23.36 8.63 22.82
C LYS A 103 -23.06 8.17 24.25
N PHE A 104 -22.67 6.92 24.47
CA PHE A 104 -22.40 6.38 25.83
C PHE A 104 -21.29 7.13 26.57
N GLN A 105 -20.31 7.68 25.82
CA GLN A 105 -19.16 8.40 26.38
C GLN A 105 -19.24 9.91 26.19
N SER A 106 -20.26 10.41 25.49
CA SER A 106 -20.42 11.84 25.19
C SER A 106 -21.90 12.18 25.03
N ARG A 107 -22.28 13.47 25.22
CA ARG A 107 -23.65 13.95 24.99
C ARG A 107 -24.15 13.77 23.55
N ARG A 108 -23.23 13.66 22.59
CA ARG A 108 -23.53 13.44 21.14
C ARG A 108 -22.52 12.48 20.56
N GLY A 109 -22.94 11.69 19.57
CA GLY A 109 -22.02 10.86 18.77
C GLY A 109 -20.98 11.75 18.08
N LYS A 110 -19.72 11.31 18.08
CA LYS A 110 -18.59 12.05 17.48
C LYS A 110 -17.92 11.21 16.43
N LEU A 111 -17.43 11.87 15.40
CA LEU A 111 -16.58 11.25 14.40
C LEU A 111 -15.12 11.52 14.75
N THR A 112 -14.29 10.53 14.50
CA THR A 112 -12.83 10.63 14.64
C THR A 112 -12.17 10.35 13.30
N MET A 113 -11.05 10.98 13.04
CA MET A 113 -10.20 10.71 11.90
C MET A 113 -8.81 10.42 12.43
N THR A 114 -8.23 9.31 11.99
CA THR A 114 -6.93 8.85 12.46
C THR A 114 -6.02 8.60 11.27
N LEU A 115 -4.83 9.19 11.34
CA LEU A 115 -3.72 8.86 10.45
C LEU A 115 -2.70 8.05 11.26
N LYS A 116 -2.44 6.82 10.82
CA LYS A 116 -1.62 5.86 11.55
C LYS A 116 -0.46 5.42 10.67
N GLY A 117 0.76 5.49 11.21
CA GLY A 117 1.97 4.94 10.63
C GLY A 117 2.42 3.72 11.41
N THR A 118 2.62 2.60 10.73
CA THR A 118 3.03 1.32 11.32
C THR A 118 4.36 0.86 10.74
N PHE A 119 5.24 0.39 11.59
CA PHE A 119 6.48 -0.28 11.22
C PHE A 119 6.43 -1.74 11.65
N ILE A 120 6.78 -2.64 10.72
CA ILE A 120 6.75 -4.09 10.88
C ILE A 120 8.18 -4.60 10.65
N PRO A 121 8.97 -4.80 11.71
CA PRO A 121 10.37 -5.22 11.58
C PRO A 121 10.52 -6.65 11.05
N TRP A 122 9.62 -7.56 11.40
CA TRP A 122 9.72 -8.98 11.08
C TRP A 122 8.38 -9.55 10.60
N ASN A 123 8.47 -10.43 9.62
CA ASN A 123 7.39 -11.30 9.17
C ASN A 123 7.90 -12.73 9.17
N VAL A 124 7.26 -13.61 9.92
CA VAL A 124 7.61 -15.02 10.08
C VAL A 124 6.57 -15.88 9.40
N SER A 125 6.96 -16.59 8.37
CA SER A 125 6.08 -17.54 7.67
C SER A 125 5.87 -18.79 8.52
N LEU A 126 4.61 -19.18 8.70
CA LEU A 126 4.17 -20.36 9.42
C LEU A 126 3.66 -21.43 8.44
N PRO A 127 3.58 -22.71 8.85
CA PRO A 127 2.98 -23.75 8.02
C PRO A 127 1.51 -23.46 7.66
N ARG A 128 1.01 -24.05 6.55
CA ARG A 128 -0.39 -23.94 6.10
C ARG A 128 -0.83 -22.51 5.74
N ASP A 129 0.01 -21.77 5.02
CA ASP A 129 -0.30 -20.42 4.52
C ASP A 129 -0.54 -19.36 5.63
N PHE A 130 -0.16 -19.63 6.87
CA PHE A 130 -0.17 -18.65 7.94
C PHE A 130 1.15 -17.88 8.01
N PHE A 131 1.07 -16.67 8.51
CA PHE A 131 2.25 -15.87 8.88
C PHE A 131 1.98 -15.09 10.16
N LEU A 132 3.04 -14.76 10.86
CA LEU A 132 3.03 -14.03 12.12
C LEU A 132 3.92 -12.79 11.98
N GLU A 133 3.39 -11.65 12.37
CA GLU A 133 4.15 -10.42 12.59
C GLU A 133 4.27 -10.22 14.10
N PRO A 134 5.35 -10.72 14.72
CA PRO A 134 5.45 -10.81 16.18
C PRO A 134 5.59 -9.45 16.86
N LEU A 135 5.96 -8.42 16.11
CA LEU A 135 6.04 -7.06 16.59
C LEU A 135 5.58 -6.10 15.51
N THR A 136 4.63 -5.27 15.84
CA THR A 136 4.25 -4.08 15.08
C THR A 136 4.30 -2.89 16.01
N CYS A 137 4.91 -1.81 15.58
CA CYS A 137 4.98 -0.58 16.37
C CYS A 137 4.72 0.62 15.49
N GLY A 138 4.30 1.71 16.10
CA GLY A 138 4.06 2.92 15.33
C GLY A 138 3.46 4.04 16.13
N LEU A 139 3.08 5.06 15.37
CA LEU A 139 2.48 6.29 15.86
C LEU A 139 1.18 6.53 15.11
N TYR A 140 0.20 7.11 15.79
CA TYR A 140 -0.96 7.63 15.10
C TYR A 140 -1.42 8.97 15.69
N ILE A 141 -1.95 9.79 14.80
CA ILE A 141 -2.57 11.06 15.15
C ILE A 141 -4.07 10.88 15.01
N ASN A 142 -4.77 11.07 16.12
CA ASN A 142 -6.23 11.00 16.15
C ASN A 142 -6.81 12.40 16.32
N THR A 143 -7.77 12.73 15.46
CA THR A 143 -8.49 14.01 15.49
C THR A 143 -9.96 13.73 15.73
N VAL A 144 -10.55 14.39 16.73
CA VAL A 144 -11.97 14.27 17.07
C VAL A 144 -12.73 15.47 16.53
N TYR A 145 -13.75 15.19 15.72
CA TYR A 145 -14.63 16.24 15.19
C TYR A 145 -15.80 16.49 16.15
N GLY A 146 -15.84 17.69 16.73
CA GLY A 146 -16.91 18.14 17.63
C GLY A 146 -16.70 19.59 18.03
N HIS A 147 -17.78 20.32 18.29
CA HIS A 147 -17.75 21.73 18.71
C HIS A 147 -17.16 21.94 20.12
N GLU A 148 -16.97 20.85 20.88
CA GLU A 148 -16.41 20.86 22.24
C GLU A 148 -14.87 20.86 22.24
N PHE A 149 -14.23 20.57 21.11
CA PHE A 149 -12.78 20.52 20.98
C PHE A 149 -12.23 21.76 20.27
N TRP A 150 -11.22 22.34 20.84
CA TRP A 150 -10.63 23.60 20.44
C TRP A 150 -9.38 23.36 19.59
N SER A 151 -9.24 24.12 18.53
CA SER A 151 -8.02 24.14 17.71
C SER A 151 -6.98 25.12 18.22
N ARG A 152 -7.40 26.10 19.03
CA ARG A 152 -6.53 27.06 19.72
C ARG A 152 -7.03 27.25 21.14
N GLN A 153 -6.09 27.42 22.08
CA GLN A 153 -6.40 27.66 23.47
C GLN A 153 -7.21 28.97 23.64
N PRO A 154 -8.35 28.94 24.34
CA PRO A 154 -9.03 30.18 24.71
C PRO A 154 -8.22 30.93 25.77
N GLY A 155 -8.13 32.27 25.67
CA GLY A 155 -7.31 33.14 26.51
C GLY A 155 -7.63 33.16 28.01
N ARG A 156 -8.52 32.26 28.50
CA ARG A 156 -8.85 32.11 29.91
C ARG A 156 -8.03 31.00 30.64
N TYR A 157 -7.12 30.31 29.94
CA TYR A 157 -6.23 29.32 30.55
C TYR A 157 -4.80 29.79 30.52
N PRO A 158 -3.96 29.46 31.53
CA PRO A 158 -2.56 29.84 31.55
C PRO A 158 -1.79 29.25 30.36
N ASP A 159 -0.96 30.08 29.72
CA ASP A 159 -0.28 29.78 28.45
C ASP A 159 0.63 28.55 28.44
N LYS A 160 1.04 28.05 29.60
CA LYS A 160 1.99 26.94 29.75
C LYS A 160 1.42 25.53 29.68
N TYR A 161 0.10 25.34 29.72
CA TYR A 161 -0.49 24.02 29.91
C TYR A 161 -0.79 23.25 28.60
N TYR A 162 -1.03 23.98 27.51
CA TYR A 162 -1.49 23.38 26.24
C TYR A 162 -0.71 23.83 25.00
N GLU A 163 0.47 24.38 25.16
CA GLU A 163 1.24 25.06 24.13
C GLU A 163 1.67 24.18 22.95
N ALA A 164 1.76 22.86 23.12
CA ALA A 164 2.33 21.96 22.11
C ALA A 164 1.30 21.19 21.27
N LEU A 165 0.07 20.94 21.78
CA LEU A 165 -0.90 20.08 21.09
C LEU A 165 -2.32 20.55 21.36
N SER A 166 -3.09 20.78 20.29
CA SER A 166 -4.49 21.14 20.39
C SER A 166 -5.30 20.01 21.03
N THR A 167 -6.33 20.32 21.81
CA THR A 167 -7.24 19.31 22.38
C THR A 167 -7.95 18.49 21.30
N LYS A 168 -7.88 18.94 20.06
CA LYS A 168 -8.52 18.35 18.89
C LYS A 168 -7.69 17.23 18.25
N ALA A 169 -6.36 17.29 18.35
CA ALA A 169 -5.45 16.30 17.78
C ALA A 169 -4.56 15.66 18.86
N ARG A 170 -4.49 14.35 18.92
CA ARG A 170 -3.71 13.57 19.89
C ARG A 170 -2.72 12.67 19.20
N ILE A 171 -1.50 12.66 19.68
CA ILE A 171 -0.49 11.72 19.26
C ILE A 171 -0.52 10.51 20.19
N ASN A 172 -0.54 9.34 19.60
CA ASN A 172 -0.54 8.07 20.30
C ASN A 172 0.58 7.19 19.78
N VAL A 173 1.17 6.43 20.67
CA VAL A 173 2.15 5.38 20.37
C VAL A 173 1.45 4.04 20.55
N PHE A 174 1.75 3.07 19.73
CA PHE A 174 1.22 1.73 19.89
C PHE A 174 2.26 0.64 19.62
N LEU A 175 2.02 -0.49 20.25
CA LEU A 175 2.71 -1.76 20.03
C LEU A 175 1.65 -2.84 19.84
N GLY A 176 1.92 -3.79 18.97
CA GLY A 176 0.97 -4.87 18.71
C GLY A 176 1.61 -6.08 18.07
N GLN A 177 0.76 -7.06 17.79
CA GLN A 177 1.11 -8.27 17.05
C GLN A 177 0.00 -8.57 16.05
N ARG A 178 0.36 -9.30 14.99
CA ARG A 178 -0.57 -9.68 13.95
C ARG A 178 -0.35 -11.12 13.55
N ILE A 179 -1.45 -11.82 13.28
CA ILE A 179 -1.46 -13.12 12.63
C ILE A 179 -2.24 -13.01 11.33
N GLY A 180 -1.71 -13.56 10.26
CA GLY A 180 -2.36 -13.50 8.96
C GLY A 180 -2.42 -14.85 8.28
N VAL A 181 -3.28 -14.92 7.28
CA VAL A 181 -3.45 -16.07 6.40
C VAL A 181 -3.47 -15.61 4.96
N TYR A 182 -2.71 -16.30 4.11
CA TYR A 182 -2.75 -16.11 2.66
C TYR A 182 -3.97 -16.83 2.07
N VAL A 183 -4.75 -16.13 1.26
CA VAL A 183 -5.87 -16.72 0.57
C VAL A 183 -5.34 -17.51 -0.65
N PRO A 184 -5.62 -18.83 -0.77
CA PRO A 184 -5.17 -19.63 -1.90
C PRO A 184 -5.66 -19.07 -3.24
N HIS A 185 -4.83 -19.17 -4.28
CA HIS A 185 -5.15 -18.64 -5.61
C HIS A 185 -6.51 -19.09 -6.15
N SER A 186 -6.92 -20.35 -5.88
CA SER A 186 -8.19 -20.91 -6.30
C SER A 186 -9.43 -20.24 -5.69
N ARG A 187 -9.28 -19.60 -4.53
CA ARG A 187 -10.37 -18.92 -3.81
C ARG A 187 -10.22 -17.39 -3.79
N ARG A 188 -9.13 -16.87 -4.35
CA ARG A 188 -8.85 -15.44 -4.38
C ARG A 188 -9.75 -14.73 -5.37
N LYS A 189 -10.67 -13.89 -4.89
CA LYS A 189 -11.48 -12.99 -5.72
C LYS A 189 -10.96 -11.54 -5.65
N PHE A 190 -10.87 -10.98 -4.44
CA PHE A 190 -10.45 -9.60 -4.20
C PHE A 190 -9.42 -9.48 -3.09
N VAL A 191 -9.43 -10.43 -2.13
CA VAL A 191 -8.57 -10.39 -0.95
C VAL A 191 -7.43 -11.39 -1.13
N LYS A 192 -6.21 -10.91 -0.97
CA LYS A 192 -4.98 -11.70 -1.06
C LYS A 192 -4.58 -12.28 0.29
N GLU A 193 -4.73 -11.48 1.34
CA GLU A 193 -4.33 -11.83 2.70
C GLU A 193 -5.37 -11.27 3.69
N ILE A 194 -5.61 -11.99 4.76
CA ILE A 194 -6.42 -11.55 5.89
C ILE A 194 -5.54 -11.55 7.12
N ARG A 195 -5.46 -10.42 7.82
CA ARG A 195 -4.64 -10.24 9.01
C ARG A 195 -5.52 -9.86 10.19
N LEU A 196 -5.42 -10.60 11.28
CA LEU A 196 -5.98 -10.25 12.58
C LEU A 196 -4.90 -9.59 13.41
N PHE A 197 -5.22 -8.51 14.09
CA PHE A 197 -4.27 -7.81 14.95
C PHE A 197 -4.88 -7.39 16.27
N TYR A 198 -4.03 -7.29 17.27
CA TYR A 198 -4.30 -6.55 18.48
C TYR A 198 -3.18 -5.55 18.74
N GLU A 199 -3.54 -4.45 19.35
CA GLU A 199 -2.62 -3.35 19.62
C GLU A 199 -2.91 -2.74 20.97
N VAL A 200 -1.86 -2.43 21.69
CA VAL A 200 -1.89 -1.69 22.93
C VAL A 200 -1.33 -0.30 22.64
N SER A 201 -2.11 0.70 22.94
CA SER A 201 -1.76 2.09 22.65
C SER A 201 -1.86 2.98 23.88
N THR A 202 -1.06 4.04 23.89
CA THR A 202 -1.13 5.08 24.90
C THR A 202 -1.02 6.45 24.25
N CYS A 203 -1.61 7.46 24.87
CA CYS A 203 -1.53 8.82 24.33
C CYS A 203 -0.48 9.67 25.09
N ASP A 204 -0.06 10.73 24.44
CA ASP A 204 0.93 11.70 24.94
C ASP A 204 0.59 12.29 26.33
N LEU A 205 -0.69 12.55 26.60
CA LEU A 205 -1.13 13.06 27.90
C LEU A 205 -0.94 12.05 29.02
N TYR A 206 -1.24 10.78 28.76
CA TYR A 206 -1.11 9.72 29.76
C TYR A 206 0.36 9.48 30.10
N ILE A 207 1.24 9.50 29.10
CA ILE A 207 2.69 9.41 29.31
C ILE A 207 3.15 10.59 30.19
N ARG A 208 2.66 11.80 29.93
CA ARG A 208 3.01 12.99 30.68
C ARG A 208 2.46 12.94 32.12
N SER A 209 1.21 12.50 32.33
CA SER A 209 0.64 12.36 33.66
C SER A 209 1.40 11.32 34.51
N MET A 210 1.82 10.21 33.91
CA MET A 210 2.63 9.19 34.58
C MET A 210 4.01 9.70 35.03
N ILE A 211 4.61 10.62 34.28
CA ILE A 211 5.88 11.24 34.68
C ILE A 211 5.68 12.25 35.84
N GLN A 212 4.50 12.88 35.90
CA GLN A 212 4.19 13.91 36.87
C GLN A 212 3.61 13.37 38.19
N ASP A 213 2.80 12.28 38.10
CA ASP A 213 2.14 11.66 39.26
C ASP A 213 2.51 10.18 39.35
N SER A 214 3.15 9.79 40.45
CA SER A 214 3.56 8.40 40.71
C SER A 214 2.42 7.41 40.94
N ASP A 215 1.19 7.89 41.15
CA ASP A 215 0.05 7.05 41.57
C ASP A 215 -0.79 6.50 40.39
N VAL A 216 -0.44 6.87 39.15
CA VAL A 216 -1.18 6.42 37.95
C VAL A 216 -0.69 5.04 37.54
N SER A 217 -1.60 4.04 37.58
CA SER A 217 -1.30 2.69 37.15
C SER A 217 -1.11 2.62 35.63
N LEU A 218 -0.13 1.82 35.19
CA LEU A 218 0.12 1.56 33.76
C LEU A 218 -1.13 1.02 33.04
N TRP A 219 -1.97 0.25 33.72
CA TRP A 219 -3.20 -0.35 33.15
C TRP A 219 -4.28 0.68 32.85
N ASP A 220 -4.31 1.80 33.56
CA ASP A 220 -5.29 2.86 33.37
C ASP A 220 -5.00 3.74 32.14
N ILE A 221 -3.77 3.69 31.67
CA ILE A 221 -3.29 4.51 30.55
C ILE A 221 -3.18 3.73 29.22
N LEU A 222 -3.34 2.41 29.25
CA LEU A 222 -3.23 1.55 28.08
C LEU A 222 -4.59 1.27 27.46
N GLY A 223 -4.76 1.64 26.19
CA GLY A 223 -5.92 1.31 25.39
C GLY A 223 -5.67 0.06 24.53
N LEU A 224 -6.49 -0.97 24.70
CA LEU A 224 -6.47 -2.16 23.86
C LEU A 224 -7.38 -1.97 22.64
N SER A 225 -6.88 -2.30 21.48
CA SER A 225 -7.65 -2.37 20.23
C SER A 225 -7.49 -3.69 19.52
N LEU A 226 -8.54 -4.13 18.85
CA LEU A 226 -8.59 -5.35 18.05
C LEU A 226 -9.05 -5.00 16.64
N GLY A 227 -8.54 -5.67 15.63
CA GLY A 227 -8.98 -5.40 14.27
C GLY A 227 -8.57 -6.44 13.24
N MET A 228 -9.04 -6.18 12.03
CA MET A 228 -8.78 -6.99 10.85
C MET A 228 -8.31 -6.09 9.71
N LYS A 229 -7.32 -6.56 8.97
CA LYS A 229 -6.85 -5.96 7.71
C LYS A 229 -7.07 -6.95 6.57
N PHE A 230 -7.54 -6.43 5.46
CA PHE A 230 -7.76 -7.18 4.23
C PHE A 230 -6.84 -6.60 3.17
N GLN A 231 -5.84 -7.37 2.74
CA GLN A 231 -4.94 -6.99 1.66
C GLN A 231 -5.63 -7.26 0.33
N LEU A 232 -5.77 -6.23 -0.52
CA LEU A 232 -6.50 -6.30 -1.79
C LEU A 232 -5.54 -6.58 -2.96
N PHE A 233 -4.35 -5.98 -2.94
CA PHE A 233 -3.36 -6.06 -4.03
C PHE A 233 -1.99 -6.52 -3.55
#